data_351931b3cc4c067ec3424fc14f2d36c3
#
_entry.id   351931b3cc4c067ec3424fc14f2d36c3
#
_cell.length_a   1.000
_cell.length_b   1.000
_cell.length_c   1.000
_cell.angle_alpha   90.00
_cell.angle_beta   90.00
_cell.angle_gamma   90.00
#
_symmetry.space_group_name_H-M   'P 1'
#
loop_
_entity.id
_entity.type
_entity.pdbx_description
1 polymer ?
#
loop_
_entity_poly.entity_id
_entity_poly.type
_entity_poly.pdbx_seq_one_letter_code
_entity_poly.pdbx_strand_id
1 'polypeptide(L)'
;MKNIIYEAMIKLQEMFENKIQIRQDIVNVEDKIIEHLLKCFLYKNTTNNLKHWEGEIYSFLHRVPKLKNTKKYPSYKLLYSFTIERIYDDIDNIINLTISNLEFKNYPKVNNINKENLGKAILEYYDWLIEKLSKNGGIVFSSVCDKIYELINEYNF
;
A
#
# COMPACT_ATOMS: atom_id res chain seq x y z
N MET A 1 -25.04 -28.04 26.62
CA MET A 1 -23.93 -28.55 25.79
C MET A 1 -24.00 -28.11 24.32
N LYS A 2 -25.14 -28.22 23.65
CA LYS A 2 -25.33 -27.79 22.26
C LYS A 2 -25.07 -26.28 22.06
N ASN A 3 -25.43 -25.43 23.04
CA ASN A 3 -25.26 -23.97 22.95
C ASN A 3 -23.79 -23.53 23.01
N ILE A 4 -22.94 -24.26 23.78
CA ILE A 4 -21.52 -23.91 23.92
C ILE A 4 -20.77 -24.17 22.63
N ILE A 5 -21.05 -25.31 21.96
CA ILE A 5 -20.43 -25.66 20.68
C ILE A 5 -20.87 -24.67 19.60
N TYR A 6 -22.14 -24.35 19.54
CA TYR A 6 -22.70 -23.39 18.60
C TYR A 6 -22.08 -22.00 18.78
N GLU A 7 -21.98 -21.49 20.00
CA GLU A 7 -21.34 -20.22 20.31
C GLU A 7 -19.85 -20.21 19.95
N ALA A 8 -19.14 -21.31 20.20
CA ALA A 8 -17.74 -21.44 19.80
C ALA A 8 -17.57 -21.40 18.28
N MET A 9 -18.46 -22.05 17.54
CA MET A 9 -18.45 -22.03 16.07
C MET A 9 -18.73 -20.64 15.52
N ILE A 10 -19.69 -19.90 16.09
CA ILE A 10 -19.99 -18.52 15.71
C ILE A 10 -18.77 -17.62 15.94
N LYS A 11 -18.12 -17.73 17.10
CA LYS A 11 -16.91 -16.95 17.41
C LYS A 11 -15.76 -17.24 16.46
N LEU A 12 -15.54 -18.50 16.11
CA LEU A 12 -14.52 -18.87 15.12
C LEU A 12 -14.84 -18.31 13.74
N GLN A 13 -16.09 -18.33 13.32
CA GLN A 13 -16.53 -17.78 12.05
C GLN A 13 -16.35 -16.26 12.02
N GLU A 14 -16.74 -15.55 13.07
CA GLU A 14 -16.55 -14.10 13.20
C GLU A 14 -15.07 -13.73 13.16
N MET A 15 -14.22 -14.45 13.86
CA MET A 15 -12.76 -14.25 13.83
C MET A 15 -12.19 -14.44 12.43
N PHE A 16 -12.67 -15.44 11.70
CA PHE A 16 -12.24 -15.73 10.34
C PHE A 16 -12.70 -14.65 9.37
N GLU A 17 -13.95 -14.21 9.44
CA GLU A 17 -14.53 -13.14 8.64
C GLU A 17 -13.81 -11.82 8.91
N ASN A 18 -13.51 -11.48 10.16
CA ASN A 18 -12.75 -10.29 10.53
C ASN A 18 -11.35 -10.27 9.92
N LYS A 19 -10.65 -11.41 9.91
CA LYS A 19 -9.33 -11.52 9.27
C LYS A 19 -9.40 -11.28 7.77
N ILE A 20 -10.40 -11.84 7.10
CA ILE A 20 -10.64 -11.64 5.66
C ILE A 20 -10.93 -10.17 5.38
N GLN A 21 -11.82 -9.55 6.15
CA GLN A 21 -12.19 -8.15 5.96
C GLN A 21 -10.99 -7.21 6.13
N ILE A 22 -10.17 -7.45 7.14
CA ILE A 22 -8.99 -6.61 7.39
C ILE A 22 -7.94 -6.78 6.31
N ARG A 23 -7.70 -8.01 5.87
CA ARG A 23 -6.81 -8.24 4.73
C ARG A 23 -7.29 -7.47 3.50
N GLN A 24 -8.59 -7.47 3.22
CA GLN A 24 -9.18 -6.75 2.10
C GLN A 24 -9.02 -5.23 2.28
N ASP A 25 -9.25 -4.71 3.47
CA ASP A 25 -9.07 -3.28 3.77
C ASP A 25 -7.63 -2.84 3.56
N ILE A 26 -6.65 -3.66 3.99
CA ILE A 26 -5.23 -3.38 3.77
C ILE A 26 -4.89 -3.42 2.28
N VAL A 27 -5.37 -4.41 1.54
CA VAL A 27 -5.17 -4.51 0.10
C VAL A 27 -5.72 -3.27 -0.61
N ASN A 28 -6.89 -2.79 -0.22
CA ASN A 28 -7.48 -1.57 -0.79
C ASN A 28 -6.61 -0.33 -0.53
N VAL A 29 -6.04 -0.21 0.67
CA VAL A 29 -5.11 0.87 1.00
C VAL A 29 -3.82 0.74 0.20
N GLU A 30 -3.26 -0.44 0.09
CA GLU A 30 -2.05 -0.69 -0.69
C GLU A 30 -2.25 -0.37 -2.18
N ASP A 31 -3.37 -0.76 -2.75
CA ASP A 31 -3.68 -0.46 -4.14
C ASP A 31 -3.70 1.06 -4.40
N LYS A 32 -4.25 1.83 -3.46
CA LYS A 32 -4.23 3.30 -3.52
C LYS A 32 -2.83 3.88 -3.37
N ILE A 33 -2.03 3.33 -2.47
CA ILE A 33 -0.63 3.75 -2.30
C ILE A 33 0.15 3.48 -3.58
N ILE A 34 0.03 2.30 -4.17
CA ILE A 34 0.70 1.94 -5.42
C ILE A 34 0.26 2.85 -6.57
N GLU A 35 -1.04 3.13 -6.69
CA GLU A 35 -1.55 4.06 -7.70
C GLU A 35 -0.88 5.44 -7.57
N HIS A 36 -0.78 5.96 -6.37
CA HIS A 36 -0.18 7.27 -6.13
C HIS A 36 1.34 7.27 -6.27
N LEU A 37 2.00 6.17 -5.91
CA LEU A 37 3.43 6.00 -6.20
C LEU A 37 3.70 6.03 -7.71
N LEU A 38 2.90 5.31 -8.49
CA LEU A 38 3.02 5.32 -9.95
C LEU A 38 2.76 6.72 -10.53
N LYS A 39 1.81 7.46 -9.99
CA LYS A 39 1.62 8.87 -10.37
C LYS A 39 2.88 9.70 -10.11
N CYS A 40 3.49 9.54 -8.94
CA CYS A 40 4.73 10.24 -8.61
C CYS A 40 5.87 9.89 -9.57
N PHE A 41 6.00 8.62 -9.92
CA PHE A 41 7.09 8.13 -10.78
C PHE A 41 6.89 8.48 -12.25
N LEU A 42 5.68 8.33 -12.77
CA LEU A 42 5.38 8.53 -14.18
C LEU A 42 5.10 9.99 -14.56
N TYR A 43 4.55 10.77 -13.62
CA TYR A 43 4.13 12.15 -13.88
C TYR A 43 4.88 13.18 -13.02
N LYS A 44 6.12 12.85 -12.64
CA LYS A 44 6.99 13.69 -11.79
C LYS A 44 7.21 15.12 -12.32
N ASN A 45 7.08 15.32 -13.62
CA ASN A 45 7.29 16.63 -14.26
C ASN A 45 6.05 17.54 -14.22
N THR A 46 4.92 17.04 -13.74
CA THR A 46 3.72 17.84 -13.49
C THR A 46 3.81 18.46 -12.09
N THR A 47 4.49 19.56 -11.99
CA THR A 47 5.08 20.15 -10.79
C THR A 47 4.11 20.45 -9.64
N ASN A 48 2.83 20.65 -9.89
CA ASN A 48 1.88 21.04 -8.84
C ASN A 48 1.20 19.82 -8.16
N ASN A 49 1.32 18.62 -8.73
CA ASN A 49 0.59 17.46 -8.27
C ASN A 49 1.43 16.51 -7.41
N LEU A 50 2.77 16.59 -7.50
CA LEU A 50 3.65 15.69 -6.76
C LEU A 50 3.43 15.78 -5.24
N LYS A 51 3.40 16.99 -4.69
CA LYS A 51 3.14 17.19 -3.25
C LYS A 51 1.75 16.70 -2.84
N HIS A 52 0.77 16.87 -3.72
CA HIS A 52 -0.59 16.38 -3.48
C HIS A 52 -0.59 14.85 -3.39
N TRP A 53 0.05 14.17 -4.32
CA TRP A 53 0.13 12.71 -4.31
C TRP A 53 0.93 12.17 -3.12
N GLU A 54 2.05 12.81 -2.76
CA GLU A 54 2.81 12.49 -1.55
C GLU A 54 1.95 12.65 -0.28
N GLY A 55 1.17 13.72 -0.21
CA GLY A 55 0.22 13.96 0.88
C GLY A 55 -0.87 12.90 0.95
N GLU A 56 -1.36 12.44 -0.19
CA GLU A 56 -2.34 11.36 -0.24
C GLU A 56 -1.75 10.03 0.21
N ILE A 57 -0.53 9.69 -0.21
CA ILE A 57 0.18 8.49 0.26
C ILE A 57 0.31 8.53 1.78
N TYR A 58 0.74 9.66 2.33
CA TYR A 58 0.84 9.84 3.78
C TYR A 58 -0.52 9.65 4.47
N SER A 59 -1.59 10.20 3.90
CA SER A 59 -2.94 10.05 4.41
C SER A 59 -3.40 8.58 4.39
N PHE A 60 -3.12 7.84 3.34
CA PHE A 60 -3.46 6.42 3.25
C PHE A 60 -2.76 5.58 4.31
N LEU A 61 -1.49 5.90 4.63
CA LEU A 61 -0.76 5.23 5.70
C LEU A 61 -1.46 5.36 7.06
N HIS A 62 -2.15 6.48 7.30
CA HIS A 62 -2.88 6.71 8.55
C HIS A 62 -4.27 6.09 8.59
N ARG A 63 -4.79 5.58 7.47
CA ARG A 63 -6.07 4.85 7.45
C ARG A 63 -5.98 3.49 8.12
N VAL A 64 -4.82 2.85 8.04
CA VAL A 64 -4.59 1.55 8.67
C VAL A 64 -4.75 1.59 10.21
N PRO A 65 -4.32 2.65 10.92
CA PRO A 65 -4.61 2.76 12.37
C PRO A 65 -6.08 2.78 12.72
N LYS A 66 -6.90 3.40 11.87
CA LYS A 66 -8.36 3.46 12.10
C LYS A 66 -9.03 2.10 11.97
N LEU A 67 -8.44 1.21 11.18
CA LEU A 67 -8.87 -0.18 11.07
C LEU A 67 -8.51 -0.98 12.34
N LYS A 68 -7.60 -0.44 13.15
CA LYS A 68 -7.11 -1.04 14.41
C LYS A 68 -8.04 -0.90 15.62
N ASN A 69 -9.17 -0.23 15.55
CA ASN A 69 -10.07 -0.09 16.69
C ASN A 69 -10.66 -1.41 17.21
N THR A 70 -10.24 -2.50 16.62
CA THR A 70 -10.42 -3.83 17.17
C THR A 70 -9.16 -4.21 17.93
N LYS A 71 -9.23 -4.36 19.24
CA LYS A 71 -8.16 -4.75 20.18
C LYS A 71 -7.37 -6.04 19.82
N LYS A 72 -7.43 -6.50 18.56
CA LYS A 72 -6.97 -7.82 18.13
C LYS A 72 -5.80 -7.76 17.14
N TYR A 73 -5.32 -6.56 16.75
CA TYR A 73 -4.27 -6.48 15.73
C TYR A 73 -2.95 -6.02 16.29
N PRO A 74 -1.93 -6.84 16.04
CA PRO A 74 -0.55 -6.48 16.36
C PRO A 74 -0.05 -5.43 15.36
N SER A 75 1.07 -4.81 15.64
CA SER A 75 1.73 -3.71 14.94
C SER A 75 1.44 -3.60 13.42
N TYR A 76 1.50 -2.41 12.86
CA TYR A 76 1.43 -2.13 11.42
C TYR A 76 2.33 -3.04 10.58
N LYS A 77 3.53 -3.35 11.09
CA LYS A 77 4.48 -4.25 10.45
C LYS A 77 3.84 -5.59 10.11
N LEU A 78 3.08 -6.16 11.06
CA LEU A 78 2.45 -7.45 10.84
C LEU A 78 1.29 -7.35 9.84
N LEU A 79 0.51 -6.27 9.89
CA LEU A 79 -0.58 -6.03 8.95
C LEU A 79 -0.06 -5.94 7.51
N TYR A 80 0.99 -5.17 7.28
CA TYR A 80 1.60 -5.07 5.96
C TYR A 80 2.33 -6.35 5.53
N SER A 81 2.91 -7.11 6.47
CA SER A 81 3.58 -8.36 6.14
C SER A 81 2.63 -9.46 5.65
N PHE A 82 1.34 -9.40 6.01
CA PHE A 82 0.34 -10.33 5.48
C PHE A 82 0.07 -10.16 3.99
N THR A 83 0.31 -8.98 3.46
CA THR A 83 -0.01 -8.65 2.07
C THR A 83 1.21 -8.42 1.20
N ILE A 84 2.41 -8.33 1.80
CA ILE A 84 3.65 -8.07 1.06
C ILE A 84 3.96 -9.17 0.04
N GLU A 85 3.68 -10.43 0.37
CA GLU A 85 3.89 -11.55 -0.54
C GLU A 85 3.06 -11.38 -1.82
N ARG A 86 1.83 -10.89 -1.70
CA ARG A 86 0.99 -10.58 -2.85
C ARG A 86 1.66 -9.56 -3.76
N ILE A 87 2.25 -8.53 -3.20
CA ILE A 87 2.93 -7.49 -3.96
C ILE A 87 4.16 -8.07 -4.65
N TYR A 88 4.97 -8.86 -3.96
CA TYR A 88 6.14 -9.51 -4.55
C TYR A 88 5.77 -10.48 -5.67
N ASP A 89 4.76 -11.32 -5.45
CA ASP A 89 4.40 -12.38 -6.38
C ASP A 89 3.67 -11.87 -7.63
N ASP A 90 2.96 -10.75 -7.51
CA ASP A 90 2.05 -10.27 -8.56
C ASP A 90 2.35 -8.83 -9.01
N ILE A 91 3.57 -8.34 -8.75
CA ILE A 91 3.93 -6.94 -9.02
C ILE A 91 3.71 -6.52 -10.47
N ASP A 92 4.01 -7.39 -11.42
CA ASP A 92 3.86 -7.07 -12.84
C ASP A 92 2.39 -6.87 -13.21
N ASN A 93 1.51 -7.72 -12.73
CA ASN A 93 0.06 -7.59 -12.93
C ASN A 93 -0.49 -6.34 -12.25
N ILE A 94 -0.05 -6.08 -11.03
CA ILE A 94 -0.46 -4.89 -10.26
C ILE A 94 -0.09 -3.62 -11.01
N ILE A 95 1.12 -3.55 -11.54
CA ILE A 95 1.58 -2.40 -12.32
C ILE A 95 0.76 -2.24 -13.60
N ASN A 96 0.55 -3.32 -14.35
CA ASN A 96 -0.21 -3.28 -15.59
C ASN A 96 -1.66 -2.83 -15.36
N LEU A 97 -2.31 -3.36 -14.35
CA LEU A 97 -3.68 -2.97 -13.99
C LEU A 97 -3.74 -1.51 -13.52
N THR A 98 -2.76 -1.08 -12.75
CA THR A 98 -2.72 0.30 -12.25
C THR A 98 -2.50 1.30 -13.38
N ILE A 99 -1.60 1.01 -14.31
CA ILE A 99 -1.38 1.86 -15.50
C ILE A 99 -2.65 1.93 -16.34
N SER A 100 -3.33 0.81 -16.57
CA SER A 100 -4.59 0.78 -17.30
C SER A 100 -5.68 1.61 -16.62
N ASN A 101 -5.75 1.56 -15.30
CA ASN A 101 -6.69 2.37 -14.53
C ASN A 101 -6.37 3.86 -14.61
N LEU A 102 -5.10 4.25 -14.61
CA LEU A 102 -4.70 5.64 -14.78
C LEU A 102 -5.08 6.16 -16.17
N GLU A 103 -4.86 5.38 -17.22
CA GLU A 103 -5.28 5.73 -18.58
C GLU A 103 -6.81 5.86 -18.66
N PHE A 104 -7.55 4.97 -18.03
CA PHE A 104 -9.01 5.04 -17.95
C PHE A 104 -9.49 6.32 -17.24
N LYS A 105 -8.75 6.78 -16.23
CA LYS A 105 -9.02 8.03 -15.51
C LYS A 105 -8.53 9.28 -16.26
N ASN A 106 -8.16 9.15 -17.53
CA ASN A 106 -7.68 10.24 -18.39
C ASN A 106 -6.30 10.80 -18.02
N TYR A 107 -5.46 10.04 -17.34
CA TYR A 107 -4.07 10.41 -17.23
C TYR A 107 -3.36 10.21 -18.56
N PRO A 108 -2.40 11.08 -18.92
CA PRO A 108 -1.70 10.96 -20.20
C PRO A 108 -0.99 9.60 -20.32
N LYS A 109 -1.06 9.02 -21.53
CA LYS A 109 -0.32 7.80 -21.82
C LYS A 109 1.18 8.10 -21.80
N VAL A 110 1.93 7.34 -21.02
CA VAL A 110 3.39 7.41 -20.97
C VAL A 110 3.96 6.34 -21.89
N ASN A 111 4.82 6.75 -22.82
CA ASN A 111 5.52 5.85 -23.74
C ASN A 111 6.82 5.37 -23.10
N ASN A 112 7.28 4.16 -23.48
CA ASN A 112 8.57 3.61 -23.04
C ASN A 112 8.72 3.50 -21.52
N ILE A 113 7.66 3.05 -20.84
CA ILE A 113 7.71 2.82 -19.40
C ILE A 113 8.64 1.64 -19.09
N ASN A 114 9.61 1.85 -18.20
CA ASN A 114 10.41 0.78 -17.64
C ASN A 114 9.66 0.10 -16.49
N LYS A 115 8.83 -0.89 -16.80
CA LYS A 115 8.01 -1.59 -15.81
C LYS A 115 8.82 -2.35 -14.78
N GLU A 116 9.99 -2.87 -15.16
CA GLU A 116 10.90 -3.54 -14.23
C GLU A 116 11.38 -2.57 -13.15
N ASN A 117 11.79 -1.38 -13.54
CA ASN A 117 12.22 -0.36 -12.58
C ASN A 117 11.07 0.15 -11.71
N LEU A 118 9.87 0.28 -12.26
CA LEU A 118 8.69 0.58 -11.45
C LEU A 118 8.45 -0.49 -10.38
N GLY A 119 8.54 -1.76 -10.75
CA GLY A 119 8.40 -2.87 -9.81
C GLY A 119 9.44 -2.82 -8.71
N LYS A 120 10.71 -2.63 -9.05
CA LYS A 120 11.80 -2.50 -8.09
C LYS A 120 11.60 -1.33 -7.13
N ALA A 121 11.19 -0.19 -7.64
CA ALA A 121 10.94 1.00 -6.82
C ALA A 121 9.78 0.80 -5.85
N ILE A 122 8.69 0.18 -6.27
CA ILE A 122 7.55 -0.13 -5.41
C ILE A 122 7.95 -1.10 -4.31
N LEU A 123 8.67 -2.16 -4.63
CA LEU A 123 9.13 -3.14 -3.64
C LEU A 123 10.10 -2.51 -2.64
N GLU A 124 11.01 -1.66 -3.09
CA GLU A 124 11.92 -0.92 -2.22
C GLU A 124 11.16 0.04 -1.29
N TYR A 125 10.13 0.71 -1.79
CA TYR A 125 9.27 1.54 -0.96
C TYR A 125 8.59 0.73 0.14
N TYR A 126 8.05 -0.44 -0.18
CA TYR A 126 7.37 -1.29 0.80
C TYR A 126 8.34 -1.89 1.82
N ASP A 127 9.54 -2.28 1.41
CA ASP A 127 10.58 -2.71 2.36
C ASP A 127 10.96 -1.60 3.33
N TRP A 128 11.11 -0.38 2.83
CA TRP A 128 11.35 0.80 3.64
C TRP A 128 10.17 1.08 4.60
N LEU A 129 8.94 0.99 4.09
CA LEU A 129 7.73 1.22 4.87
C LEU A 129 7.62 0.25 6.05
N ILE A 130 7.83 -1.03 5.80
CA ILE A 130 7.76 -2.07 6.83
C ILE A 130 8.85 -1.86 7.87
N GLU A 131 10.06 -1.51 7.47
CA GLU A 131 11.14 -1.20 8.38
C GLU A 131 10.79 0.00 9.29
N LYS A 132 10.29 1.08 8.71
CA LYS A 132 9.89 2.28 9.46
C LYS A 132 8.74 2.00 10.42
N LEU A 133 7.76 1.23 10.01
CA LEU A 133 6.62 0.86 10.87
C LEU A 133 7.02 -0.08 12.01
N SER A 134 8.14 -0.77 11.90
CA SER A 134 8.66 -1.62 12.97
C SER A 134 9.37 -0.84 14.08
N LYS A 135 9.74 0.41 13.82
CA LYS A 135 10.40 1.29 14.79
C LYS A 135 9.36 2.14 15.54
N ASN A 136 9.58 2.35 16.84
CA ASN A 136 8.72 3.21 17.65
C ASN A 136 8.86 4.67 17.17
N GLY A 137 7.79 5.27 16.66
CA GLY A 137 7.82 6.67 16.23
C GLY A 137 6.96 6.99 15.02
N GLY A 138 6.46 5.99 14.34
CA GLY A 138 5.61 6.19 13.17
C GLY A 138 6.34 6.78 11.96
N ILE A 139 5.56 7.14 10.95
CA ILE A 139 6.06 7.74 9.72
C ILE A 139 5.61 9.20 9.69
N VAL A 140 6.56 10.11 9.44
CA VAL A 140 6.27 11.52 9.22
C VAL A 140 6.22 11.85 7.72
N PHE A 141 5.48 12.90 7.38
CA PHE A 141 5.29 13.32 5.98
C PHE A 141 6.60 13.58 5.24
N SER A 142 7.55 14.24 5.89
CA SER A 142 8.86 14.52 5.31
C SER A 142 9.64 13.26 4.93
N SER A 143 9.52 12.20 5.73
CA SER A 143 10.16 10.91 5.42
C SER A 143 9.57 10.24 4.18
N VAL A 144 8.26 10.36 3.98
CA VAL A 144 7.59 9.86 2.76
C VAL A 144 8.09 10.61 1.54
N CYS A 145 8.14 11.94 1.62
CA CYS A 145 8.64 12.78 0.53
C CYS A 145 10.10 12.46 0.18
N ASP A 146 10.95 12.34 1.19
CA ASP A 146 12.36 12.01 1.01
C ASP A 146 12.56 10.65 0.34
N LYS A 147 11.79 9.66 0.75
CA LYS A 147 11.88 8.32 0.14
C LYS A 147 11.42 8.31 -1.30
N ILE A 148 10.33 8.97 -1.62
CA ILE A 148 9.84 9.08 -2.99
C ILE A 148 10.85 9.81 -3.88
N TYR A 149 11.43 10.90 -3.39
CA TYR A 149 12.47 11.64 -4.09
C TYR A 149 13.72 10.78 -4.35
N GLU A 150 14.15 10.02 -3.34
CA GLU A 150 15.26 9.07 -3.46
C GLU A 150 14.99 8.04 -4.57
N LEU A 151 13.80 7.44 -4.60
CA LEU A 151 13.42 6.46 -5.61
C LEU A 151 13.35 7.06 -7.03
N ILE A 152 12.83 8.29 -7.15
CA ILE A 152 12.79 9.00 -8.43
C ILE A 152 14.21 9.24 -8.97
N ASN A 153 15.17 9.54 -8.11
CA ASN A 153 16.56 9.77 -8.51
C ASN A 153 17.35 8.47 -8.76
N GLU A 154 16.98 7.39 -8.06
CA GLU A 154 17.66 6.09 -8.20
C GLU A 154 17.27 5.37 -9.49
N TYR A 155 16.01 5.42 -9.85
CA TYR A 155 15.45 4.66 -10.97
C TYR A 155 15.06 5.53 -12.15
N ASN A 156 15.25 4.98 -13.35
CA ASN A 156 14.69 5.53 -14.59
C ASN A 156 13.39 4.80 -14.92
N PHE A 157 12.36 5.56 -15.07
CA PHE A 157 11.02 5.04 -15.37
C PHE A 157 10.66 5.36 -16.84
#